data_1d5d9606bc48fe29b6789c0dae8b9fdf
#
_entry.id   1d5d9606bc48fe29b6789c0dae8b9fdf
#
_cell.length_a   1.000
_cell.length_b   1.000
_cell.length_c   1.000
_cell.angle_alpha   90.00
_cell.angle_beta   90.00
_cell.angle_gamma   90.00
#
_symmetry.space_group_name_H-M   'P 1'
#
loop_
_entity.id
_entity.type
_entity.pdbx_description
1 polymer ?
#
loop_
_entity_poly.entity_id
_entity_poly.type
_entity_poly.pdbx_seq_one_letter_code
_entity_poly.pdbx_strand_id
1 'polypeptide(L)'
;MGFCRNLKKKEQNGGRKQREKLRRKGEGFRRTQNFIEMPNRIAQIRLVSSHPEVYEPCDDSFALVDALLADRTHLLEHRPTLCMEVGCGSGYVITSLALMLGQEGSGAYYIATDVNPHAVRVTSETLAAHGVCADLVTADIASGLENRLAGLVDVMVVNPPYVPTPEEEVGCDGIVSAWAGGENGRTVIDKILPIADKLLSDRGWLYMVTLTANNPSEICRQMRKKGYASRIVVQRSTEEESLHVVKFWRDFDAQVEENETGTLNKKAPVGFLDSLLSQVFGLSFWRRNDGNGS
;
A
#
# COMPACT_ATOMS: atom_id res chain seq x y z
N MET A 1 17.10 10.41 4.37
CA MET A 1 18.17 9.64 5.07
C MET A 1 18.03 9.59 6.60
N GLY A 2 17.16 10.37 7.22
CA GLY A 2 16.96 10.40 8.69
C GLY A 2 16.13 9.24 9.25
N PHE A 3 15.15 8.72 8.52
CA PHE A 3 14.19 7.75 9.02
C PHE A 3 14.80 6.37 9.35
N CYS A 4 15.71 5.87 8.52
CA CYS A 4 16.31 4.53 8.71
C CYS A 4 17.46 4.44 9.73
N ARG A 5 18.07 5.53 10.17
CA ARG A 5 19.26 5.48 11.06
C ARG A 5 18.97 5.38 12.56
N ASN A 6 17.80 5.78 13.03
CA ASN A 6 17.54 5.88 14.47
C ASN A 6 16.95 4.63 15.14
N LEU A 7 16.45 3.65 14.39
CA LEU A 7 15.80 2.46 14.95
C LEU A 7 16.75 1.29 15.27
N LYS A 8 17.94 1.21 14.67
CA LYS A 8 18.87 0.09 14.92
C LYS A 8 19.47 0.00 16.34
N LYS A 9 19.24 0.96 17.22
CA LYS A 9 19.84 1.01 18.59
C LYS A 9 18.95 0.53 19.73
N LYS A 10 17.67 0.25 19.56
CA LYS A 10 16.74 -0.07 20.68
C LYS A 10 16.33 -1.56 20.83
N GLU A 11 16.58 -2.42 19.88
CA GLU A 11 16.02 -3.79 19.92
C GLU A 11 16.94 -4.89 20.47
N GLN A 12 18.16 -4.63 20.90
CA GLN A 12 19.08 -5.70 21.32
C GLN A 12 18.95 -6.19 22.77
N ASN A 13 18.08 -5.66 23.61
CA ASN A 13 18.11 -5.98 25.07
C ASN A 13 16.86 -6.59 25.70
N GLY A 14 15.83 -7.06 24.96
CA GLY A 14 14.54 -7.52 25.55
C GLY A 14 14.22 -9.03 25.49
N GLY A 15 14.97 -9.83 24.77
CA GLY A 15 14.49 -11.13 24.26
C GLY A 15 14.85 -12.41 25.03
N ARG A 16 15.43 -12.40 26.25
CA ARG A 16 16.02 -13.63 26.82
C ARG A 16 15.38 -14.22 28.10
N LYS A 17 14.35 -13.67 28.68
CA LYS A 17 13.80 -14.11 29.98
C LYS A 17 12.38 -14.68 30.02
N GLN A 18 11.70 -14.91 28.90
CA GLN A 18 10.30 -15.36 28.91
C GLN A 18 10.00 -16.74 28.32
N ARG A 19 11.00 -17.58 28.01
CA ARG A 19 10.82 -18.89 27.36
C ARG A 19 10.77 -20.12 28.30
N GLU A 20 10.79 -19.99 29.60
CA GLU A 20 10.98 -21.18 30.48
C GLU A 20 9.80 -21.55 31.39
N LYS A 21 8.60 -20.99 31.28
CA LYS A 21 7.54 -21.24 32.29
C LYS A 21 6.21 -21.84 31.81
N LEU A 22 6.12 -22.47 30.64
CA LEU A 22 4.90 -23.17 30.18
C LEU A 22 5.16 -24.58 29.65
N ARG A 23 5.58 -25.47 30.53
CA ARG A 23 5.51 -26.91 30.31
C ARG A 23 4.99 -27.58 31.58
N ARG A 24 3.68 -27.96 31.56
CA ARG A 24 3.01 -29.04 32.36
C ARG A 24 1.59 -28.68 32.71
N LYS A 25 0.65 -29.36 32.08
CA LYS A 25 -0.65 -29.93 32.53
C LYS A 25 -1.56 -29.93 31.31
N GLY A 26 -1.99 -31.06 30.73
CA GLY A 26 -2.82 -32.07 31.29
C GLY A 26 -3.95 -32.29 30.30
N GLU A 27 -4.13 -33.47 29.78
CA GLU A 27 -5.05 -33.96 28.76
C GLU A 27 -6.52 -33.72 29.06
N GLY A 28 -7.28 -33.35 28.01
CA GLY A 28 -8.73 -33.30 28.05
C GLY A 28 -9.28 -33.23 26.62
N PHE A 29 -9.59 -34.37 26.04
CA PHE A 29 -10.12 -34.52 24.67
C PHE A 29 -11.52 -33.90 24.56
N ARG A 30 -11.63 -32.74 23.92
CA ARG A 30 -12.88 -32.23 23.33
C ARG A 30 -12.60 -31.80 21.91
N ARG A 31 -13.21 -32.51 20.97
CA ARG A 31 -13.27 -32.17 19.53
C ARG A 31 -14.07 -30.87 19.38
N THR A 32 -13.40 -29.74 19.49
CA THR A 32 -13.87 -28.47 18.93
C THR A 32 -13.13 -28.30 17.62
N GLN A 33 -13.86 -28.03 16.53
CA GLN A 33 -13.29 -27.59 15.28
C GLN A 33 -12.37 -26.39 15.58
N ASN A 34 -11.09 -26.66 15.73
CA ASN A 34 -10.10 -25.61 15.73
C ASN A 34 -10.09 -25.01 14.34
N PHE A 35 -10.73 -23.85 14.16
CA PHE A 35 -10.23 -22.86 13.24
C PHE A 35 -8.80 -22.58 13.73
N ILE A 36 -7.82 -23.23 13.11
CA ILE A 36 -6.43 -22.86 13.25
C ILE A 36 -6.38 -21.46 12.67
N GLU A 37 -6.29 -20.44 13.54
CA GLU A 37 -5.85 -19.12 13.13
C GLU A 37 -4.50 -19.32 12.44
N MET A 38 -4.53 -19.33 11.11
CA MET A 38 -3.31 -19.36 10.32
C MET A 38 -2.57 -18.07 10.67
N PRO A 39 -1.34 -18.14 11.22
CA PRO A 39 -0.62 -16.93 11.55
C PRO A 39 -0.54 -16.06 10.31
N ASN A 40 -0.74 -14.74 10.46
CA ASN A 40 -0.60 -13.77 9.38
C ASN A 40 0.75 -14.01 8.70
N ARG A 41 0.73 -14.68 7.56
CA ARG A 41 1.95 -14.99 6.83
C ARG A 41 2.33 -13.75 6.03
N ILE A 42 3.44 -13.16 6.36
CA ILE A 42 4.12 -12.12 5.59
C ILE A 42 5.56 -12.55 5.33
N ALA A 43 6.22 -11.89 4.40
CA ALA A 43 7.63 -12.13 4.12
C ALA A 43 8.47 -11.93 5.39
N GLN A 44 9.39 -12.86 5.63
CA GLN A 44 10.31 -12.77 6.77
C GLN A 44 11.55 -11.98 6.34
N ILE A 45 11.82 -10.85 7.00
CA ILE A 45 12.94 -9.96 6.66
C ILE A 45 14.28 -10.70 6.53
N ARG A 46 14.52 -11.72 7.37
CA ARG A 46 15.74 -12.54 7.32
C ARG A 46 15.90 -13.38 6.05
N LEU A 47 14.83 -13.56 5.29
CA LEU A 47 14.78 -14.31 4.03
C LEU A 47 14.65 -13.39 2.82
N VAL A 48 14.58 -12.08 3.03
CA VAL A 48 14.62 -11.10 1.95
C VAL A 48 16.04 -10.98 1.45
N SER A 49 16.24 -11.19 0.16
CA SER A 49 17.54 -11.03 -0.49
C SER A 49 17.91 -9.55 -0.58
N SER A 50 19.20 -9.24 -0.60
CA SER A 50 19.71 -7.86 -0.66
C SER A 50 20.74 -7.67 -1.77
N HIS A 51 20.82 -6.46 -2.29
CA HIS A 51 21.81 -6.05 -3.28
C HIS A 51 22.14 -4.56 -3.08
N PRO A 52 23.39 -4.11 -3.26
CA PRO A 52 23.77 -2.71 -3.03
C PRO A 52 22.96 -1.68 -3.84
N GLU A 53 22.48 -2.07 -5.04
CA GLU A 53 21.68 -1.22 -5.92
C GLU A 53 20.16 -1.42 -5.76
N VAL A 54 19.71 -2.14 -4.74
CA VAL A 54 18.29 -2.38 -4.47
C VAL A 54 17.94 -1.85 -3.10
N TYR A 55 16.82 -1.11 -3.03
CA TYR A 55 16.33 -0.54 -1.79
C TYR A 55 15.89 -1.64 -0.82
N GLU A 56 16.47 -1.64 0.38
CA GLU A 56 16.08 -2.58 1.44
C GLU A 56 14.70 -2.21 2.01
N PRO A 57 13.87 -3.19 2.42
CA PRO A 57 12.60 -2.90 3.07
C PRO A 57 12.80 -2.04 4.31
N CYS A 58 12.05 -0.95 4.41
CA CYS A 58 12.03 -0.11 5.59
C CYS A 58 10.61 0.35 5.92
N ASP A 59 10.47 1.43 6.69
CA ASP A 59 9.20 1.83 7.30
C ASP A 59 8.04 2.03 6.30
N ASP A 60 8.32 2.44 5.09
CA ASP A 60 7.37 2.57 3.98
C ASP A 60 6.87 1.21 3.47
N SER A 61 7.80 0.29 3.23
CA SER A 61 7.49 -1.08 2.83
C SER A 61 6.69 -1.80 3.92
N PHE A 62 7.07 -1.58 5.19
CA PHE A 62 6.32 -2.13 6.33
C PHE A 62 4.93 -1.50 6.46
N ALA A 63 4.79 -0.19 6.25
CA ALA A 63 3.49 0.48 6.27
C ALA A 63 2.56 -0.04 5.18
N LEU A 64 3.09 -0.30 3.97
CA LEU A 64 2.31 -0.86 2.87
C LEU A 64 1.83 -2.28 3.21
N VAL A 65 2.68 -3.14 3.78
CA VAL A 65 2.30 -4.48 4.24
C VAL A 65 1.30 -4.41 5.40
N ASP A 66 1.45 -3.48 6.34
CA ASP A 66 0.48 -3.28 7.42
C ASP A 66 -0.90 -2.85 6.90
N ALA A 67 -0.94 -2.03 5.83
CA ALA A 67 -2.20 -1.66 5.18
C ALA A 67 -2.88 -2.88 4.53
N LEU A 68 -2.12 -3.76 3.89
CA LEU A 68 -2.64 -5.01 3.34
C LEU A 68 -3.14 -5.95 4.45
N LEU A 69 -2.43 -6.02 5.58
CA LEU A 69 -2.85 -6.80 6.75
C LEU A 69 -4.13 -6.24 7.37
N ALA A 70 -4.26 -4.92 7.49
CA ALA A 70 -5.47 -4.28 7.99
C ALA A 70 -6.70 -4.58 7.11
N ASP A 71 -6.50 -4.69 5.80
CA ASP A 71 -7.55 -5.02 4.83
C ASP A 71 -7.64 -6.52 4.50
N ARG A 72 -6.89 -7.39 5.20
CA ARG A 72 -6.76 -8.82 4.82
C ARG A 72 -8.09 -9.54 4.67
N THR A 73 -9.03 -9.33 5.57
CA THR A 73 -10.36 -9.96 5.49
C THR A 73 -11.08 -9.56 4.21
N HIS A 74 -11.09 -8.28 3.89
CA HIS A 74 -11.70 -7.77 2.67
C HIS A 74 -10.95 -8.26 1.41
N LEU A 75 -9.61 -8.37 1.45
CA LEU A 75 -8.82 -8.92 0.35
C LEU A 75 -9.15 -10.39 0.09
N LEU A 76 -9.36 -11.19 1.13
CA LEU A 76 -9.78 -12.59 1.00
C LEU A 76 -11.21 -12.72 0.46
N GLU A 77 -12.13 -11.86 0.89
CA GLU A 77 -13.50 -11.78 0.38
C GLU A 77 -13.53 -11.28 -1.08
N HIS A 78 -12.67 -10.35 -1.41
CA HIS A 78 -12.51 -9.80 -2.75
C HIS A 78 -12.08 -10.84 -3.78
N ARG A 79 -11.32 -11.87 -3.37
CA ARG A 79 -10.82 -12.96 -4.21
C ARG A 79 -10.15 -12.43 -5.50
N PRO A 80 -9.06 -11.67 -5.39
CA PRO A 80 -8.39 -11.16 -6.58
C PRO A 80 -7.87 -12.30 -7.44
N THR A 81 -7.97 -12.15 -8.75
CA THR A 81 -7.45 -13.10 -9.73
C THR A 81 -6.07 -12.69 -10.23
N LEU A 82 -5.79 -11.40 -10.30
CA LEU A 82 -4.50 -10.85 -10.67
C LEU A 82 -4.08 -9.75 -9.71
N CYS A 83 -2.91 -9.95 -9.08
CA CYS A 83 -2.25 -8.99 -8.22
C CYS A 83 -0.97 -8.49 -8.90
N MET A 84 -0.72 -7.19 -8.83
CA MET A 84 0.46 -6.57 -9.44
C MET A 84 1.19 -5.65 -8.46
N GLU A 85 2.52 -5.75 -8.39
CA GLU A 85 3.38 -4.75 -7.76
C GLU A 85 4.15 -3.98 -8.83
N VAL A 86 4.13 -2.65 -8.72
CA VAL A 86 4.94 -1.75 -9.54
C VAL A 86 6.07 -1.19 -8.68
N GLY A 87 7.33 -1.41 -9.12
CA GLY A 87 8.52 -1.11 -8.31
C GLY A 87 8.74 -2.16 -7.23
N CYS A 88 9.02 -3.41 -7.62
CA CYS A 88 9.07 -4.53 -6.68
C CYS A 88 10.28 -4.52 -5.73
N GLY A 89 11.36 -3.82 -6.06
CA GLY A 89 12.53 -3.62 -5.22
C GLY A 89 13.10 -4.93 -4.64
N SER A 90 12.98 -5.09 -3.33
CA SER A 90 13.42 -6.30 -2.61
C SER A 90 12.45 -7.49 -2.71
N GLY A 91 11.26 -7.29 -3.26
CA GLY A 91 10.20 -8.30 -3.32
C GLY A 91 9.45 -8.51 -2.00
N TYR A 92 9.70 -7.69 -0.98
CA TYR A 92 9.08 -7.84 0.34
C TYR A 92 7.56 -7.72 0.29
N VAL A 93 7.03 -6.75 -0.47
CA VAL A 93 5.59 -6.46 -0.51
C VAL A 93 4.84 -7.51 -1.32
N ILE A 94 5.25 -7.82 -2.55
CA ILE A 94 4.57 -8.85 -3.37
C ILE A 94 4.63 -10.23 -2.72
N THR A 95 5.75 -10.58 -2.09
CA THR A 95 5.89 -11.83 -1.34
C THR A 95 4.90 -11.86 -0.16
N SER A 96 4.80 -10.76 0.59
CA SER A 96 3.85 -10.65 1.70
C SER A 96 2.41 -10.76 1.22
N LEU A 97 2.04 -10.09 0.13
CA LEU A 97 0.70 -10.17 -0.45
C LEU A 97 0.38 -11.62 -0.89
N ALA A 98 1.31 -12.29 -1.57
CA ALA A 98 1.14 -13.68 -2.00
C ALA A 98 0.97 -14.65 -0.81
N LEU A 99 1.72 -14.46 0.26
CA LEU A 99 1.60 -15.25 1.49
C LEU A 99 0.28 -15.00 2.24
N MET A 100 -0.18 -13.73 2.26
CA MET A 100 -1.45 -13.36 2.91
C MET A 100 -2.67 -13.96 2.22
N LEU A 101 -2.69 -13.95 0.90
CA LEU A 101 -3.80 -14.50 0.12
C LEU A 101 -3.75 -16.01 0.03
N GLY A 102 -2.58 -16.62 0.29
CA GLY A 102 -2.37 -18.06 0.21
C GLY A 102 -2.24 -18.56 -1.23
N GLN A 103 -1.26 -19.44 -1.46
CA GLN A 103 -1.06 -20.03 -2.80
C GLN A 103 -2.05 -21.14 -3.11
N GLU A 104 -2.56 -21.81 -2.09
CA GLU A 104 -3.37 -23.03 -2.24
C GLU A 104 -4.89 -22.79 -2.29
N GLY A 105 -5.36 -21.55 -2.15
CA GLY A 105 -6.79 -21.27 -2.02
C GLY A 105 -7.36 -20.14 -2.86
N SER A 106 -6.56 -19.12 -3.21
CA SER A 106 -7.09 -17.95 -3.92
C SER A 106 -7.09 -18.10 -5.44
N GLY A 107 -6.19 -18.92 -5.99
CA GLY A 107 -5.99 -19.00 -7.44
C GLY A 107 -5.46 -17.68 -8.06
N ALA A 108 -4.96 -16.77 -7.24
CA ALA A 108 -4.45 -15.48 -7.71
C ALA A 108 -3.11 -15.64 -8.43
N TYR A 109 -2.95 -14.92 -9.52
CA TYR A 109 -1.68 -14.73 -10.22
C TYR A 109 -1.00 -13.46 -9.72
N TYR A 110 0.33 -13.47 -9.69
CA TYR A 110 1.14 -12.34 -9.23
C TYR A 110 2.10 -11.92 -10.32
N ILE A 111 2.13 -10.63 -10.61
CA ILE A 111 3.09 -10.00 -11.51
C ILE A 111 3.80 -8.90 -10.72
N ALA A 112 5.11 -8.76 -10.90
CA ALA A 112 5.85 -7.64 -10.36
C ALA A 112 6.79 -7.05 -11.39
N THR A 113 6.87 -5.73 -11.41
CA THR A 113 7.72 -4.99 -12.33
C THR A 113 8.72 -4.12 -11.57
N ASP A 114 9.88 -3.90 -12.18
CA ASP A 114 10.85 -2.91 -11.73
C ASP A 114 11.68 -2.45 -12.92
N VAL A 115 12.11 -1.19 -12.93
CA VAL A 115 13.02 -0.68 -13.94
C VAL A 115 14.43 -1.20 -13.75
N ASN A 116 14.79 -1.51 -12.48
CA ASN A 116 16.09 -2.01 -12.10
C ASN A 116 16.16 -3.55 -12.22
N PRO A 117 16.97 -4.12 -13.14
CA PRO A 117 17.09 -5.56 -13.30
C PRO A 117 17.66 -6.27 -12.06
N HIS A 118 18.42 -5.58 -11.20
CA HIS A 118 18.87 -6.13 -9.92
C HIS A 118 17.71 -6.33 -8.96
N ALA A 119 16.73 -5.41 -8.95
CA ALA A 119 15.51 -5.54 -8.16
C ALA A 119 14.69 -6.77 -8.59
N VAL A 120 14.50 -6.96 -9.89
CA VAL A 120 13.82 -8.14 -10.45
C VAL A 120 14.50 -9.45 -9.99
N ARG A 121 15.84 -9.50 -10.01
CA ARG A 121 16.59 -10.68 -9.53
C ARG A 121 16.42 -10.87 -8.02
N VAL A 122 16.60 -9.83 -7.22
CA VAL A 122 16.43 -9.87 -5.75
C VAL A 122 15.02 -10.31 -5.37
N THR A 123 14.00 -9.78 -6.06
CA THR A 123 12.61 -10.21 -5.88
C THR A 123 12.43 -11.71 -6.18
N SER A 124 13.04 -12.23 -7.26
CA SER A 124 13.01 -13.67 -7.58
C SER A 124 13.59 -14.52 -6.45
N GLU A 125 14.72 -14.11 -5.90
CA GLU A 125 15.40 -14.81 -4.79
C GLU A 125 14.52 -14.75 -3.51
N THR A 126 13.92 -13.60 -3.21
CA THR A 126 13.01 -13.42 -2.07
C THR A 126 11.77 -14.29 -2.18
N LEU A 127 11.12 -14.33 -3.33
CA LEU A 127 9.98 -15.20 -3.62
C LEU A 127 10.33 -16.67 -3.43
N ALA A 128 11.45 -17.11 -4.04
CA ALA A 128 11.94 -18.50 -3.93
C ALA A 128 12.23 -18.90 -2.48
N ALA A 129 12.85 -18.01 -1.67
CA ALA A 129 13.14 -18.26 -0.26
C ALA A 129 11.86 -18.43 0.59
N HIS A 130 10.72 -17.88 0.14
CA HIS A 130 9.43 -18.00 0.80
C HIS A 130 8.51 -19.06 0.18
N GLY A 131 8.96 -19.75 -0.89
CA GLY A 131 8.17 -20.75 -1.58
C GLY A 131 6.95 -20.18 -2.30
N VAL A 132 7.01 -18.93 -2.78
CA VAL A 132 5.96 -18.27 -3.55
C VAL A 132 6.46 -17.92 -4.94
N CYS A 133 5.55 -17.74 -5.90
CA CYS A 133 5.86 -17.46 -7.30
C CYS A 133 5.15 -16.20 -7.76
N ALA A 134 5.83 -15.43 -8.62
CA ALA A 134 5.27 -14.33 -9.39
C ALA A 134 5.98 -14.26 -10.74
N ASP A 135 5.31 -13.72 -11.76
CA ASP A 135 5.95 -13.34 -13.00
C ASP A 135 6.66 -12.00 -12.81
N LEU A 136 7.94 -11.96 -13.17
CA LEU A 136 8.79 -10.80 -12.96
C LEU A 136 9.20 -10.18 -14.29
N VAL A 137 9.03 -8.87 -14.43
CA VAL A 137 9.32 -8.16 -15.68
C VAL A 137 10.15 -6.92 -15.40
N THR A 138 11.28 -6.79 -16.10
CA THR A 138 12.04 -5.52 -16.11
C THR A 138 11.32 -4.55 -17.03
N ALA A 139 10.70 -3.52 -16.45
CA ALA A 139 9.91 -2.53 -17.17
C ALA A 139 9.81 -1.21 -16.39
N ASP A 140 9.73 -0.09 -17.12
CA ASP A 140 9.34 1.19 -16.54
C ASP A 140 7.82 1.17 -16.29
N ILE A 141 7.44 1.17 -15.00
CA ILE A 141 6.08 1.00 -14.48
C ILE A 141 5.45 -0.30 -15.03
N ALA A 142 4.77 -0.25 -16.16
CA ALA A 142 4.14 -1.40 -16.82
C ALA A 142 4.35 -1.37 -18.34
N SER A 143 5.42 -0.71 -18.79
CA SER A 143 5.73 -0.59 -20.22
C SER A 143 5.74 -1.95 -20.92
N GLY A 144 5.05 -2.04 -22.04
CA GLY A 144 4.87 -3.28 -22.80
C GLY A 144 3.79 -4.23 -22.27
N LEU A 145 3.29 -4.04 -21.05
CA LEU A 145 2.21 -4.84 -20.44
C LEU A 145 0.84 -4.17 -20.51
N GLU A 146 0.80 -2.84 -20.66
CA GLU A 146 -0.39 -2.02 -20.49
C GLU A 146 -1.61 -2.47 -21.31
N ASN A 147 -1.41 -2.84 -22.57
CA ASN A 147 -2.51 -3.28 -23.43
C ASN A 147 -2.97 -4.71 -23.12
N ARG A 148 -2.05 -5.54 -22.60
CA ARG A 148 -2.33 -6.95 -22.28
C ARG A 148 -3.03 -7.09 -20.93
N LEU A 149 -2.75 -6.18 -19.99
CA LEU A 149 -3.27 -6.20 -18.64
C LEU A 149 -4.39 -5.15 -18.42
N ALA A 150 -4.80 -4.43 -19.46
CA ALA A 150 -5.85 -3.41 -19.37
C ALA A 150 -7.14 -3.99 -18.78
N GLY A 151 -7.60 -3.42 -17.66
CA GLY A 151 -8.83 -3.84 -16.97
C GLY A 151 -8.75 -5.21 -16.29
N LEU A 152 -7.56 -5.78 -16.08
CA LEU A 152 -7.41 -7.13 -15.52
C LEU A 152 -6.87 -7.16 -14.09
N VAL A 153 -6.22 -6.10 -13.60
CA VAL A 153 -5.56 -6.09 -12.28
C VAL A 153 -6.58 -5.84 -11.18
N ASP A 154 -6.79 -6.83 -10.31
CA ASP A 154 -7.73 -6.73 -9.18
C ASP A 154 -7.10 -6.09 -7.94
N VAL A 155 -5.80 -6.26 -7.74
CA VAL A 155 -5.04 -5.59 -6.65
C VAL A 155 -3.72 -5.10 -7.19
N MET A 156 -3.49 -3.80 -7.09
CA MET A 156 -2.21 -3.16 -7.41
C MET A 156 -1.61 -2.58 -6.15
N VAL A 157 -0.32 -2.82 -5.93
CA VAL A 157 0.44 -2.25 -4.82
C VAL A 157 1.63 -1.48 -5.37
N VAL A 158 1.88 -0.30 -4.81
CA VAL A 158 2.92 0.60 -5.28
C VAL A 158 3.58 1.32 -4.12
N ASN A 159 4.89 1.16 -3.99
CA ASN A 159 5.74 2.03 -3.19
C ASN A 159 6.62 2.85 -4.15
N PRO A 160 6.12 3.97 -4.67
CA PRO A 160 6.80 4.71 -5.73
C PRO A 160 7.99 5.50 -5.17
N PRO A 161 8.92 5.96 -6.01
CA PRO A 161 9.81 7.05 -5.64
C PRO A 161 8.99 8.30 -5.32
N TYR A 162 8.94 8.68 -4.03
CA TYR A 162 8.05 9.74 -3.52
C TYR A 162 8.77 10.86 -2.78
N VAL A 163 10.09 10.74 -2.57
CA VAL A 163 10.87 11.75 -1.84
C VAL A 163 11.08 12.98 -2.74
N PRO A 164 10.79 14.22 -2.25
CA PRO A 164 11.11 15.42 -3.00
C PRO A 164 12.61 15.52 -3.26
N THR A 165 12.98 15.67 -4.51
CA THR A 165 14.37 15.78 -5.00
C THR A 165 14.43 16.73 -6.19
N PRO A 166 15.63 17.20 -6.59
CA PRO A 166 15.81 17.80 -7.91
C PRO A 166 15.32 16.86 -9.03
N GLU A 167 14.76 17.44 -10.10
CA GLU A 167 14.22 16.66 -11.24
C GLU A 167 15.29 15.83 -11.95
N GLU A 168 16.54 16.29 -11.95
CA GLU A 168 17.68 15.60 -12.55
C GLU A 168 18.05 14.29 -11.85
N GLU A 169 17.55 14.06 -10.63
CA GLU A 169 17.74 12.81 -9.89
C GLU A 169 16.70 11.74 -10.25
N VAL A 170 15.59 12.15 -10.89
CA VAL A 170 14.51 11.24 -11.26
C VAL A 170 14.93 10.33 -12.41
N GLY A 171 14.91 9.02 -12.18
CA GLY A 171 15.29 8.02 -13.19
C GLY A 171 16.79 7.95 -13.46
N CYS A 172 17.64 8.55 -12.62
CA CYS A 172 19.09 8.33 -12.69
C CYS A 172 19.44 6.87 -12.38
N ASP A 173 20.57 6.41 -12.89
CA ASP A 173 21.09 5.08 -12.61
C ASP A 173 21.39 4.89 -11.11
N GLY A 174 21.25 3.65 -10.67
CA GLY A 174 21.58 3.23 -9.31
C GLY A 174 20.46 3.44 -8.30
N ILE A 175 20.82 3.31 -7.02
CA ILE A 175 19.86 3.25 -5.91
C ILE A 175 19.07 4.57 -5.70
N VAL A 176 19.54 5.70 -6.22
CA VAL A 176 18.87 7.02 -6.10
C VAL A 176 17.48 6.97 -6.74
N SER A 177 17.34 6.29 -7.87
CA SER A 177 16.07 6.16 -8.57
C SER A 177 14.96 5.49 -7.72
N ALA A 178 15.35 4.76 -6.68
CA ALA A 178 14.38 4.08 -5.82
C ALA A 178 13.58 5.05 -4.91
N TRP A 179 14.07 6.28 -4.66
CA TRP A 179 13.37 7.25 -3.82
C TRP A 179 13.17 8.62 -4.47
N ALA A 180 13.93 8.96 -5.54
CA ALA A 180 13.90 10.27 -6.15
C ALA A 180 12.58 10.49 -6.89
N GLY A 181 11.71 11.34 -6.33
CA GLY A 181 10.37 11.59 -6.85
C GLY A 181 10.23 12.92 -7.59
N GLY A 182 11.31 13.70 -7.74
CA GLY A 182 11.30 15.01 -8.36
C GLY A 182 10.66 16.09 -7.49
N GLU A 183 10.26 17.19 -8.09
CA GLU A 183 9.60 18.28 -7.39
C GLU A 183 8.35 17.77 -6.65
N ASN A 184 8.27 18.08 -5.35
CA ASN A 184 7.21 17.58 -4.45
C ASN A 184 7.08 16.04 -4.40
N GLY A 185 8.05 15.28 -4.92
CA GLY A 185 8.02 13.82 -4.95
C GLY A 185 6.91 13.24 -5.83
N ARG A 186 6.42 13.98 -6.83
CA ARG A 186 5.22 13.65 -7.61
C ARG A 186 5.49 13.12 -9.01
N THR A 187 6.69 13.32 -9.55
CA THR A 187 6.98 13.05 -10.96
C THR A 187 6.69 11.60 -11.36
N VAL A 188 7.07 10.64 -10.51
CA VAL A 188 6.79 9.21 -10.76
C VAL A 188 5.35 8.85 -10.40
N ILE A 189 4.83 9.37 -9.28
CA ILE A 189 3.43 9.15 -8.86
C ILE A 189 2.47 9.55 -9.98
N ASP A 190 2.65 10.73 -10.57
CA ASP A 190 1.76 11.27 -11.62
C ASP A 190 1.84 10.47 -12.93
N LYS A 191 2.95 9.75 -13.20
CA LYS A 191 3.04 8.78 -14.29
C LYS A 191 2.31 7.47 -13.99
N ILE A 192 2.33 7.02 -12.74
CA ILE A 192 1.70 5.76 -12.32
C ILE A 192 0.19 5.85 -12.35
N LEU A 193 -0.42 6.95 -11.89
CA LEU A 193 -1.87 7.07 -11.74
C LEU A 193 -2.67 6.79 -13.03
N PRO A 194 -2.34 7.33 -14.21
CA PRO A 194 -3.05 7.00 -15.45
C PRO A 194 -2.84 5.55 -15.90
N ILE A 195 -1.68 4.97 -15.62
CA ILE A 195 -1.38 3.57 -15.94
C ILE A 195 -2.18 2.65 -15.01
N ALA A 196 -2.22 2.96 -13.71
CA ALA A 196 -3.04 2.21 -12.76
C ALA A 196 -4.53 2.24 -13.15
N ASP A 197 -5.06 3.40 -13.55
CA ASP A 197 -6.43 3.53 -14.04
C ASP A 197 -6.73 2.63 -15.24
N LYS A 198 -5.77 2.52 -16.18
CA LYS A 198 -5.88 1.65 -17.36
C LYS A 198 -5.83 0.16 -17.01
N LEU A 199 -4.99 -0.22 -16.04
CA LEU A 199 -4.73 -1.63 -15.71
C LEU A 199 -5.77 -2.22 -14.75
N LEU A 200 -6.28 -1.40 -13.80
CA LEU A 200 -7.21 -1.87 -12.80
C LEU A 200 -8.52 -2.36 -13.43
N SER A 201 -8.98 -3.52 -12.95
CA SER A 201 -10.30 -4.03 -13.29
C SER A 201 -11.40 -3.13 -12.70
N ASP A 202 -12.64 -3.34 -13.12
CA ASP A 202 -13.80 -2.61 -12.57
C ASP A 202 -13.92 -2.76 -11.05
N ARG A 203 -13.43 -3.86 -10.49
CA ARG A 203 -13.36 -4.12 -9.05
C ARG A 203 -11.97 -3.91 -8.46
N GLY A 204 -11.04 -3.36 -9.24
CA GLY A 204 -9.62 -3.23 -8.88
C GLY A 204 -9.37 -2.28 -7.71
N TRP A 205 -8.41 -2.62 -6.86
CA TRP A 205 -7.93 -1.81 -5.74
C TRP A 205 -6.47 -1.42 -5.95
N LEU A 206 -6.16 -0.15 -5.72
CA LEU A 206 -4.78 0.36 -5.68
C LEU A 206 -4.41 0.73 -4.25
N TYR A 207 -3.27 0.22 -3.76
CA TYR A 207 -2.63 0.69 -2.53
C TYR A 207 -1.34 1.40 -2.89
N MET A 208 -1.20 2.65 -2.47
CA MET A 208 -0.05 3.49 -2.81
C MET A 208 0.51 4.19 -1.58
N VAL A 209 1.83 4.16 -1.44
CA VAL A 209 2.57 4.94 -0.44
C VAL A 209 2.71 6.38 -0.92
N THR A 210 2.52 7.33 -0.01
CA THR A 210 2.72 8.77 -0.25
C THR A 210 3.24 9.44 1.01
N LEU A 211 3.89 10.59 0.88
CA LEU A 211 4.19 11.53 1.96
C LEU A 211 3.24 12.72 1.97
N THR A 212 3.20 13.46 3.07
CA THR A 212 2.49 14.75 3.13
C THR A 212 2.96 15.70 2.03
N ALA A 213 4.27 15.74 1.73
CA ALA A 213 4.85 16.56 0.67
C ALA A 213 4.29 16.26 -0.73
N ASN A 214 3.82 15.03 -0.97
CA ASN A 214 3.20 14.64 -2.25
C ASN A 214 1.75 15.14 -2.40
N ASN A 215 1.20 15.82 -1.40
CA ASN A 215 -0.18 16.29 -1.39
C ASN A 215 -1.19 15.15 -1.66
N PRO A 216 -1.37 14.17 -0.73
CA PRO A 216 -2.29 13.05 -0.91
C PRO A 216 -3.73 13.46 -1.22
N SER A 217 -4.17 14.62 -0.69
CA SER A 217 -5.50 15.15 -0.95
C SER A 217 -5.73 15.50 -2.43
N GLU A 218 -4.69 16.03 -3.09
CA GLU A 218 -4.73 16.32 -4.52
C GLU A 218 -4.74 15.01 -5.35
N ILE A 219 -3.93 14.01 -4.96
CA ILE A 219 -3.96 12.68 -5.58
C ILE A 219 -5.37 12.08 -5.47
N CYS A 220 -5.98 12.10 -4.28
CA CYS A 220 -7.34 11.61 -4.07
C CYS A 220 -8.35 12.37 -4.94
N ARG A 221 -8.20 13.70 -5.07
CA ARG A 221 -9.07 14.53 -5.92
C ARG A 221 -8.94 14.18 -7.40
N GLN A 222 -7.72 13.93 -7.88
CA GLN A 222 -7.48 13.51 -9.28
C GLN A 222 -8.10 12.15 -9.55
N MET A 223 -7.93 11.18 -8.64
CA MET A 223 -8.51 9.85 -8.77
C MET A 223 -10.04 9.87 -8.67
N ARG A 224 -10.61 10.75 -7.83
CA ARG A 224 -12.07 10.93 -7.76
C ARG A 224 -12.66 11.39 -9.10
N LYS A 225 -12.00 12.30 -9.83
CA LYS A 225 -12.41 12.71 -11.18
C LYS A 225 -12.44 11.57 -12.20
N LYS A 226 -11.75 10.47 -11.89
CA LYS A 226 -11.74 9.22 -12.68
C LYS A 226 -12.72 8.17 -12.14
N GLY A 227 -13.55 8.53 -11.13
CA GLY A 227 -14.53 7.63 -10.53
C GLY A 227 -13.97 6.71 -9.46
N TYR A 228 -12.93 7.13 -8.75
CA TYR A 228 -12.39 6.37 -7.62
C TYR A 228 -12.76 7.00 -6.28
N ALA A 229 -13.25 6.19 -5.36
CA ALA A 229 -13.20 6.49 -3.94
C ALA A 229 -11.80 6.22 -3.39
N SER A 230 -11.49 6.81 -2.24
CA SER A 230 -10.20 6.63 -1.59
C SER A 230 -10.30 6.73 -0.08
N ARG A 231 -9.38 6.05 0.62
CA ARG A 231 -9.18 6.23 2.07
C ARG A 231 -7.71 6.04 2.43
N ILE A 232 -7.26 6.70 3.50
CA ILE A 232 -6.00 6.41 4.15
C ILE A 232 -6.20 5.16 5.01
N VAL A 233 -5.45 4.09 4.72
CA VAL A 233 -5.51 2.82 5.47
C VAL A 233 -4.52 2.82 6.62
N VAL A 234 -3.30 3.33 6.38
CA VAL A 234 -2.24 3.47 7.38
C VAL A 234 -1.66 4.88 7.29
N GLN A 235 -1.43 5.47 8.45
CA GLN A 235 -0.67 6.70 8.58
C GLN A 235 0.40 6.51 9.66
N ARG A 236 1.63 6.93 9.35
CA ARG A 236 2.75 6.99 10.28
C ARG A 236 3.33 8.38 10.26
N SER A 237 3.47 9.01 11.42
CA SER A 237 3.94 10.38 11.54
C SER A 237 5.22 10.43 12.37
N THR A 238 6.14 11.27 11.95
CA THR A 238 7.27 11.77 12.75
C THR A 238 7.04 13.24 13.05
N GLU A 239 8.00 13.89 13.70
CA GLU A 239 7.92 15.34 13.94
C GLU A 239 7.99 16.17 12.63
N GLU A 240 8.61 15.62 11.59
CA GLU A 240 8.90 16.34 10.34
C GLU A 240 7.97 15.94 9.19
N GLU A 241 7.54 14.67 9.13
CA GLU A 241 6.82 14.12 7.98
C GLU A 241 5.75 13.11 8.39
N SER A 242 4.73 12.96 7.54
CA SER A 242 3.74 11.87 7.64
C SER A 242 3.72 11.05 6.36
N LEU A 243 3.87 9.75 6.55
CA LEU A 243 3.73 8.73 5.52
C LEU A 243 2.31 8.17 5.55
N HIS A 244 1.72 8.03 4.40
CA HIS A 244 0.36 7.53 4.24
C HIS A 244 0.34 6.36 3.25
N VAL A 245 -0.45 5.34 3.55
CA VAL A 245 -0.86 4.35 2.56
C VAL A 245 -2.30 4.63 2.19
N VAL A 246 -2.50 5.07 0.95
CA VAL A 246 -3.82 5.40 0.40
C VAL A 246 -4.32 4.24 -0.42
N LYS A 247 -5.55 3.79 -0.15
CA LYS A 247 -6.29 2.83 -0.97
C LYS A 247 -7.25 3.56 -1.88
N PHE A 248 -7.34 3.12 -3.13
CA PHE A 248 -8.31 3.58 -4.13
C PHE A 248 -9.10 2.39 -4.66
N TRP A 249 -10.39 2.60 -4.97
CA TRP A 249 -11.27 1.62 -5.63
C TRP A 249 -12.32 2.34 -6.46
N ARG A 250 -12.84 1.70 -7.51
CA ARG A 250 -13.90 2.32 -8.31
C ARG A 250 -15.18 2.45 -7.49
N ASP A 251 -15.80 3.63 -7.57
CA ASP A 251 -17.07 3.95 -6.92
C ASP A 251 -18.11 4.25 -8.01
N PHE A 252 -18.87 3.23 -8.33
CA PHE A 252 -19.90 3.32 -9.37
C PHE A 252 -21.11 4.15 -8.92
N ASP A 253 -21.39 4.21 -7.62
CA ASP A 253 -22.55 4.92 -7.08
C ASP A 253 -22.33 6.43 -7.13
N ALA A 254 -21.10 6.91 -6.94
CA ALA A 254 -20.77 8.33 -7.03
C ALA A 254 -20.91 8.90 -8.46
N GLN A 255 -20.79 8.07 -9.49
CA GLN A 255 -20.93 8.51 -10.89
C GLN A 255 -22.39 8.74 -11.30
N VAL A 256 -23.34 8.08 -10.64
CA VAL A 256 -24.77 8.24 -10.93
C VAL A 256 -25.28 9.60 -10.48
N GLU A 257 -24.79 10.10 -9.32
CA GLU A 257 -25.19 11.40 -8.78
C GLU A 257 -24.71 12.58 -9.63
N GLU A 258 -23.51 12.52 -10.24
CA GLU A 258 -23.01 13.59 -11.13
C GLU A 258 -23.74 13.63 -12.48
N ASN A 259 -24.23 12.50 -12.99
CA ASN A 259 -24.95 12.45 -14.26
C ASN A 259 -26.42 12.84 -14.13
N GLU A 260 -27.05 12.67 -12.95
CA GLU A 260 -28.43 13.09 -12.70
C GLU A 260 -28.55 14.57 -12.33
N THR A 261 -27.48 15.22 -11.86
CA THR A 261 -27.50 16.65 -11.45
C THR A 261 -27.10 17.63 -12.55
N GLY A 262 -26.96 17.16 -13.80
CA GLY A 262 -26.66 17.99 -14.99
C GLY A 262 -27.75 19.04 -15.32
N THR A 263 -28.83 19.12 -14.55
CA THR A 263 -29.83 20.19 -14.66
C THR A 263 -30.35 20.60 -13.27
N LEU A 264 -30.04 21.83 -12.90
CA LEU A 264 -30.59 22.66 -11.79
C LEU A 264 -29.91 22.65 -10.41
N ASN A 265 -29.45 23.85 -10.12
CA ASN A 265 -29.40 24.56 -8.82
C ASN A 265 -28.25 24.34 -7.86
N LYS A 266 -27.41 25.35 -7.86
CA LYS A 266 -26.52 25.78 -6.78
C LYS A 266 -27.19 25.75 -5.41
N LYS A 267 -26.89 24.73 -4.59
CA LYS A 267 -26.83 24.84 -3.13
C LYS A 267 -26.05 23.62 -2.64
N ALA A 268 -24.75 23.81 -2.33
CA ALA A 268 -23.95 22.81 -1.67
C ALA A 268 -24.49 22.55 -0.26
N PRO A 269 -24.64 21.29 0.19
CA PRO A 269 -24.95 21.02 1.60
C PRO A 269 -23.69 21.28 2.44
N VAL A 270 -23.82 22.17 3.41
CA VAL A 270 -22.81 22.66 4.36
C VAL A 270 -22.36 21.59 5.37
N GLY A 271 -22.43 20.31 5.06
CA GLY A 271 -22.04 19.23 5.98
C GLY A 271 -20.96 18.30 5.46
N PHE A 272 -20.61 18.35 4.18
CA PHE A 272 -19.74 17.36 3.55
C PHE A 272 -18.24 17.61 3.81
N LEU A 273 -17.82 18.86 3.93
CA LEU A 273 -16.44 19.24 4.26
C LEU A 273 -16.08 18.90 5.72
N ASP A 274 -17.02 19.01 6.65
CA ASP A 274 -16.81 18.68 8.06
C ASP A 274 -16.64 17.16 8.27
N SER A 275 -17.33 16.33 7.49
CA SER A 275 -17.18 14.87 7.53
C SER A 275 -15.83 14.40 6.98
N LEU A 276 -15.35 15.03 5.91
CA LEU A 276 -14.05 14.70 5.31
C LEU A 276 -12.88 15.14 6.23
N LEU A 277 -13.00 16.33 6.83
CA LEU A 277 -11.98 16.83 7.77
C LEU A 277 -11.95 16.04 9.07
N SER A 278 -13.08 15.54 9.57
CA SER A 278 -13.12 14.70 10.77
C SER A 278 -12.54 13.31 10.52
N GLN A 279 -12.70 12.75 9.33
CA GLN A 279 -12.12 11.47 8.94
C GLN A 279 -10.62 11.56 8.59
N VAL A 280 -10.19 12.68 8.01
CA VAL A 280 -8.79 12.88 7.60
C VAL A 280 -7.92 13.41 8.75
N PHE A 281 -8.46 14.19 9.68
CA PHE A 281 -7.65 14.85 10.73
C PHE A 281 -7.98 14.46 12.17
N GLY A 282 -8.96 13.58 12.41
CA GLY A 282 -9.30 13.14 13.77
C GLY A 282 -9.67 14.26 14.76
N LEU A 283 -10.04 15.44 14.27
CA LEU A 283 -10.36 16.61 15.08
C LEU A 283 -11.87 16.69 15.31
N SER A 284 -12.33 16.28 16.48
CA SER A 284 -13.67 16.60 16.97
C SER A 284 -13.72 18.06 17.40
N PHE A 285 -14.37 18.91 16.64
CA PHE A 285 -14.68 20.27 17.07
C PHE A 285 -15.77 20.24 18.13
N TRP A 286 -15.41 20.58 19.36
CA TRP A 286 -16.37 20.91 20.41
C TRP A 286 -17.09 22.21 20.06
N ARG A 287 -18.37 22.16 19.73
CA ARG A 287 -19.23 23.34 19.72
C ARG A 287 -19.42 23.78 21.18
N ARG A 288 -18.88 24.94 21.54
CA ARG A 288 -19.34 25.66 22.72
C ARG A 288 -20.76 26.14 22.45
N ASN A 289 -21.69 25.63 23.25
CA ASN A 289 -23.02 26.23 23.42
C ASN A 289 -22.85 27.45 24.31
N ASP A 290 -22.79 28.62 23.73
CA ASP A 290 -23.03 29.86 24.48
C ASP A 290 -24.53 30.05 24.61
N GLY A 291 -25.05 29.57 25.74
CA GLY A 291 -26.38 29.93 26.20
C GLY A 291 -26.40 31.40 26.60
N ASN A 292 -27.24 32.19 25.96
CA ASN A 292 -27.68 33.47 26.46
C ASN A 292 -29.14 33.37 26.86
N GLY A 293 -29.36 33.36 28.20
CA GLY A 293 -30.64 33.64 28.78
C GLY A 293 -30.85 35.17 28.91
N SER A 294 -31.93 35.60 28.59
CA SER A 294 -32.82 36.62 29.22
C SER A 294 -34.11 36.72 28.43
#